data_6a0a331d7745501cd23433787fe0f9ac
#
_entry.id   6a0a331d7745501cd23433787fe0f9ac
#
_cell.length_a   1.000
_cell.length_b   1.000
_cell.length_c   1.000
_cell.angle_alpha   90.00
_cell.angle_beta   90.00
_cell.angle_gamma   90.00
#
_symmetry.space_group_name_H-M   'P 1'
#
loop_
_entity.id
_entity.type
_entity.pdbx_description
1 polymer ?
#
loop_
_entity_poly.entity_id
_entity_poly.type
_entity_poly.pdbx_seq_one_letter_code
_entity_poly.pdbx_strand_id
1 'polypeptide(L)'
;YLDRINVGFAALQMNADLNLSGTVFGVGSGIFFIGYFLFEIPSNLILHRIGARFWIARIMVSWGIISSAMMFVQGPKSFYGLRFLLGLAEAGFFPGMILYLTYWFPAKYLARNVALFMTATAVAGIIGGPLSGALLTFHGFLGLAGWQWLFLLEGIPSIILGIGVWFLLTDRPHQAKWLTAEEKQWLDGQLSREASGLPAETGRNLREVFRSGRVWTFCAVYFALVVGLYAISLWMPLILRSLSTMSNLAIGLVSTLPYFAACIAMVLIGRHSDRSGERREHAALALLTAAAGMALSAFSDRVPAEILCFMIAAVGIWGALGPFWAFSSSFLTGAGAAGGIALINSMGNLGGFTGPSLIGILKDHTGDYESGMLVVAVLLAIGAALTASIRTR
;
A
#
# COMPACT_ATOMS: atom_id res chain seq x y z
N TYR A 1 -5.55 3.44 4.25
CA TYR A 1 -4.30 3.84 3.55
C TYR A 1 -3.79 5.19 4.02
N LEU A 2 -4.66 6.13 4.42
CA LEU A 2 -4.25 7.41 5.04
C LEU A 2 -3.31 7.15 6.22
N ASP A 3 -3.71 6.30 7.16
CA ASP A 3 -2.93 5.94 8.36
C ASP A 3 -1.54 5.33 8.06
N ARG A 4 -1.32 4.85 6.83
CA ARG A 4 0.01 4.35 6.41
C ARG A 4 0.94 5.46 5.99
N ILE A 5 0.42 6.49 5.31
CA ILE A 5 1.23 7.54 4.70
C ILE A 5 1.30 8.82 5.54
N ASN A 6 0.34 9.03 6.46
CA ASN A 6 0.26 10.23 7.30
C ASN A 6 1.50 10.46 8.17
N VAL A 7 2.19 9.41 8.56
CA VAL A 7 3.44 9.51 9.33
C VAL A 7 4.52 10.27 8.56
N GLY A 8 4.51 10.25 7.22
CA GLY A 8 5.41 11.05 6.40
C GLY A 8 5.14 12.57 6.53
N PHE A 9 3.87 12.95 6.67
CA PHE A 9 3.50 14.36 6.95
C PHE A 9 3.70 14.73 8.42
N ALA A 10 3.35 13.84 9.35
CA ALA A 10 3.60 14.03 10.78
C ALA A 10 5.09 14.32 11.06
N ALA A 11 5.98 13.67 10.33
CA ALA A 11 7.43 13.83 10.43
C ALA A 11 7.91 15.27 10.24
N LEU A 12 7.16 16.12 9.53
CA LEU A 12 7.48 17.55 9.33
C LEU A 12 7.57 18.33 10.65
N GLN A 13 6.91 17.85 11.70
CA GLN A 13 6.96 18.42 13.06
C GLN A 13 7.48 17.39 14.07
N MET A 14 6.96 16.17 14.04
CA MET A 14 7.25 15.11 15.01
C MET A 14 8.75 14.81 15.15
N ASN A 15 9.49 14.79 14.03
CA ASN A 15 10.92 14.46 14.07
C ASN A 15 11.72 15.53 14.84
N ALA A 16 11.37 16.80 14.70
CA ALA A 16 12.00 17.88 15.45
C ALA A 16 11.58 17.86 16.93
N ASP A 17 10.27 17.70 17.21
CA ASP A 17 9.73 17.70 18.57
C ASP A 17 10.27 16.56 19.42
N LEU A 18 10.50 15.39 18.82
CA LEU A 18 10.95 14.17 19.50
C LEU A 18 12.43 13.83 19.25
N ASN A 19 13.18 14.69 18.55
CA ASN A 19 14.57 14.50 18.16
C ASN A 19 14.81 13.14 17.47
N LEU A 20 13.94 12.77 16.51
CA LEU A 20 14.08 11.54 15.77
C LEU A 20 15.05 11.72 14.61
N SER A 21 16.09 10.88 14.54
CA SER A 21 16.99 10.84 13.39
C SER A 21 16.32 10.24 12.15
N GLY A 22 16.94 10.39 10.99
CA GLY A 22 16.47 9.77 9.74
C GLY A 22 16.35 8.25 9.86
N THR A 23 17.33 7.60 10.50
CA THR A 23 17.32 6.16 10.79
C THR A 23 16.13 5.77 11.67
N VAL A 24 15.91 6.52 12.77
CA VAL A 24 14.79 6.24 13.68
C VAL A 24 13.46 6.40 12.97
N PHE A 25 13.29 7.45 12.18
CA PHE A 25 12.07 7.69 11.41
C PHE A 25 11.87 6.59 10.35
N GLY A 26 12.90 6.27 9.56
CA GLY A 26 12.84 5.26 8.51
C GLY A 26 12.51 3.88 9.04
N VAL A 27 13.25 3.40 10.07
CA VAL A 27 13.02 2.11 10.71
C VAL A 27 11.64 2.09 11.39
N GLY A 28 11.27 3.16 12.12
CA GLY A 28 9.98 3.23 12.79
C GLY A 28 8.80 3.24 11.83
N SER A 29 8.90 3.95 10.71
CA SER A 29 7.89 3.90 9.66
C SER A 29 7.80 2.51 9.02
N GLY A 30 8.95 1.87 8.81
CA GLY A 30 9.05 0.55 8.20
C GLY A 30 8.61 -0.61 9.09
N ILE A 31 8.84 -0.55 10.42
CA ILE A 31 8.54 -1.65 11.35
C ILE A 31 7.05 -2.06 11.36
N PHE A 32 6.18 -1.17 10.93
CA PHE A 32 4.78 -1.45 10.61
C PHE A 32 4.65 -2.69 9.70
N PHE A 33 5.47 -2.77 8.64
CA PHE A 33 5.41 -3.86 7.66
C PHE A 33 5.89 -5.18 8.21
N ILE A 34 6.76 -5.17 9.21
CA ILE A 34 7.16 -6.38 9.93
C ILE A 34 5.97 -6.92 10.73
N GLY A 35 5.28 -6.06 11.49
CA GLY A 35 4.05 -6.43 12.19
C GLY A 35 2.97 -6.94 11.23
N TYR A 36 2.76 -6.24 10.13
CA TYR A 36 1.81 -6.61 9.08
C TYR A 36 2.14 -7.99 8.50
N PHE A 37 3.39 -8.23 8.10
CA PHE A 37 3.85 -9.50 7.53
C PHE A 37 3.63 -10.69 8.49
N LEU A 38 3.99 -10.53 9.75
CA LEU A 38 3.86 -11.60 10.75
C LEU A 38 2.42 -12.01 11.00
N PHE A 39 1.48 -11.07 10.94
CA PHE A 39 0.09 -11.33 11.30
C PHE A 39 -0.86 -11.44 10.10
N GLU A 40 -0.42 -11.22 8.88
CA GLU A 40 -1.25 -11.28 7.67
C GLU A 40 -1.91 -12.66 7.49
N ILE A 41 -1.14 -13.74 7.57
CA ILE A 41 -1.65 -15.11 7.42
C ILE A 41 -2.57 -15.49 8.60
N PRO A 42 -2.16 -15.35 9.88
CA PRO A 42 -3.04 -15.62 11.01
C PRO A 42 -4.36 -14.85 10.94
N SER A 43 -4.31 -13.57 10.59
CA SER A 43 -5.50 -12.72 10.48
C SER A 43 -6.50 -13.24 9.45
N ASN A 44 -6.02 -13.68 8.28
CA ASN A 44 -6.88 -14.22 7.24
C ASN A 44 -7.52 -15.57 7.62
N LEU A 45 -6.77 -16.42 8.33
CA LEU A 45 -7.31 -17.68 8.85
C LEU A 45 -8.42 -17.43 9.88
N ILE A 46 -8.25 -16.43 10.73
CA ILE A 46 -9.26 -16.02 11.70
C ILE A 46 -10.50 -15.46 11.00
N LEU A 47 -10.30 -14.56 10.00
CA LEU A 47 -11.39 -14.00 9.21
C LEU A 47 -12.27 -15.10 8.58
N HIS A 48 -11.64 -16.13 8.02
CA HIS A 48 -12.36 -17.25 7.41
C HIS A 48 -13.21 -18.03 8.42
N ARG A 49 -12.77 -18.14 9.68
CA ARG A 49 -13.47 -18.88 10.75
C ARG A 49 -14.59 -18.08 11.42
N ILE A 50 -14.36 -16.79 11.67
CA ILE A 50 -15.26 -15.95 12.49
C ILE A 50 -16.26 -15.17 11.64
N GLY A 51 -15.96 -14.99 10.33
CA GLY A 51 -16.75 -14.17 9.43
C GLY A 51 -16.09 -12.81 9.13
N ALA A 52 -16.37 -12.31 7.92
CA ALA A 52 -15.75 -11.09 7.41
C ALA A 52 -16.23 -9.86 8.17
N ARG A 53 -17.53 -9.76 8.45
CA ARG A 53 -18.17 -8.63 9.15
C ARG A 53 -17.48 -8.34 10.49
N PHE A 54 -17.40 -9.34 11.35
CA PHE A 54 -16.80 -9.19 12.67
C PHE A 54 -15.32 -8.86 12.59
N TRP A 55 -14.58 -9.62 11.76
CA TRP A 55 -13.13 -9.50 11.71
C TRP A 55 -12.66 -8.20 11.07
N ILE A 56 -13.31 -7.76 9.98
CA ILE A 56 -13.03 -6.47 9.32
C ILE A 56 -13.35 -5.31 10.29
N ALA A 57 -14.51 -5.35 10.96
CA ALA A 57 -14.85 -4.34 11.97
C ALA A 57 -13.80 -4.26 13.08
N ARG A 58 -13.37 -5.42 13.63
CA ARG A 58 -12.31 -5.50 14.64
C ARG A 58 -11.00 -4.88 14.12
N ILE A 59 -10.58 -5.25 12.89
CA ILE A 59 -9.38 -4.69 12.28
C ILE A 59 -9.49 -3.17 12.23
N MET A 60 -10.57 -2.62 11.69
CA MET A 60 -10.76 -1.18 11.51
C MET A 60 -10.77 -0.42 12.84
N VAL A 61 -11.48 -0.93 13.84
CA VAL A 61 -11.55 -0.31 15.18
C VAL A 61 -10.18 -0.37 15.86
N SER A 62 -9.53 -1.54 15.87
CA SER A 62 -8.23 -1.68 16.55
C SER A 62 -7.13 -0.85 15.87
N TRP A 63 -7.07 -0.82 14.55
CA TRP A 63 -6.08 0.03 13.88
C TRP A 63 -6.37 1.52 14.09
N GLY A 64 -7.64 1.95 14.04
CA GLY A 64 -8.02 3.34 14.29
C GLY A 64 -7.64 3.80 15.70
N ILE A 65 -7.85 2.95 16.71
CA ILE A 65 -7.43 3.22 18.10
C ILE A 65 -5.90 3.37 18.17
N ILE A 66 -5.15 2.43 17.59
CA ILE A 66 -3.68 2.46 17.64
C ILE A 66 -3.13 3.64 16.81
N SER A 67 -3.75 3.94 15.65
CA SER A 67 -3.40 5.12 14.85
C SER A 67 -3.61 6.41 15.65
N SER A 68 -4.75 6.57 16.30
CA SER A 68 -5.00 7.71 17.20
C SER A 68 -4.03 7.73 18.38
N ALA A 69 -3.67 6.57 18.94
CA ALA A 69 -2.72 6.47 20.05
C ALA A 69 -1.29 6.90 19.66
N MET A 70 -0.96 7.02 18.36
CA MET A 70 0.30 7.60 17.90
C MET A 70 0.50 9.03 18.41
N MET A 71 -0.57 9.76 18.75
CA MET A 71 -0.47 11.08 19.38
C MET A 71 0.32 11.09 20.71
N PHE A 72 0.43 9.94 21.37
CA PHE A 72 1.14 9.78 22.64
C PHE A 72 2.59 9.33 22.50
N VAL A 73 3.13 9.31 21.28
CA VAL A 73 4.54 8.98 21.03
C VAL A 73 5.43 10.02 21.73
N GLN A 74 6.42 9.53 22.50
CA GLN A 74 7.36 10.36 23.27
C GLN A 74 8.83 10.16 22.86
N GLY A 75 9.10 9.24 21.93
CA GLY A 75 10.45 8.95 21.47
C GLY A 75 10.54 7.63 20.69
N PRO A 76 11.76 7.20 20.33
CA PRO A 76 11.96 6.06 19.42
C PRO A 76 11.27 4.76 19.85
N LYS A 77 11.34 4.41 21.14
CA LYS A 77 10.77 3.14 21.66
C LYS A 77 9.26 3.09 21.51
N SER A 78 8.55 4.16 21.91
CA SER A 78 7.09 4.25 21.78
C SER A 78 6.68 4.36 20.31
N PHE A 79 7.47 5.04 19.46
CA PHE A 79 7.25 5.10 18.02
C PHE A 79 7.34 3.71 17.40
N TYR A 80 8.40 2.95 17.64
CA TYR A 80 8.54 1.58 17.14
C TYR A 80 7.44 0.66 17.63
N GLY A 81 7.11 0.71 18.94
CA GLY A 81 6.08 -0.13 19.53
C GLY A 81 4.70 0.10 18.91
N LEU A 82 4.27 1.36 18.82
CA LEU A 82 2.96 1.71 18.25
C LEU A 82 2.90 1.42 16.74
N ARG A 83 3.96 1.70 15.98
CA ARG A 83 4.03 1.36 14.54
C ARG A 83 3.97 -0.15 14.31
N PHE A 84 4.66 -0.95 15.11
CA PHE A 84 4.58 -2.41 15.04
C PHE A 84 3.17 -2.92 15.37
N LEU A 85 2.57 -2.42 16.46
CA LEU A 85 1.19 -2.77 16.85
C LEU A 85 0.18 -2.34 15.79
N LEU A 86 0.37 -1.18 15.14
CA LEU A 86 -0.47 -0.73 14.05
C LEU A 86 -0.41 -1.71 12.87
N GLY A 87 0.80 -2.18 12.52
CA GLY A 87 0.98 -3.22 11.50
C GLY A 87 0.27 -4.52 11.84
N LEU A 88 0.38 -5.00 13.08
CA LEU A 88 -0.36 -6.18 13.56
C LEU A 88 -1.88 -5.98 13.47
N ALA A 89 -2.38 -4.81 13.88
CA ALA A 89 -3.82 -4.51 13.90
C ALA A 89 -4.42 -4.43 12.49
N GLU A 90 -3.70 -3.84 11.54
CA GLU A 90 -4.15 -3.67 10.15
C GLU A 90 -3.96 -4.93 9.28
N ALA A 91 -3.11 -5.86 9.74
CA ALA A 91 -2.79 -7.08 9.01
C ALA A 91 -4.05 -7.89 8.66
N GLY A 92 -4.11 -8.33 7.39
CA GLY A 92 -5.24 -9.11 6.88
C GLY A 92 -6.43 -8.29 6.37
N PHE A 93 -6.42 -6.95 6.50
CA PHE A 93 -7.52 -6.14 5.97
C PHE A 93 -7.63 -6.26 4.45
N PHE A 94 -6.54 -6.02 3.73
CA PHE A 94 -6.55 -6.04 2.27
C PHE A 94 -6.94 -7.41 1.69
N PRO A 95 -6.26 -8.53 2.02
CA PRO A 95 -6.66 -9.84 1.54
C PRO A 95 -8.04 -10.26 2.09
N GLY A 96 -8.41 -9.83 3.28
CA GLY A 96 -9.75 -10.03 3.84
C GLY A 96 -10.85 -9.36 3.03
N MET A 97 -10.62 -8.13 2.56
CA MET A 97 -11.57 -7.45 1.66
C MET A 97 -11.66 -8.13 0.30
N ILE A 98 -10.54 -8.60 -0.27
CA ILE A 98 -10.56 -9.38 -1.51
C ILE A 98 -11.39 -10.65 -1.31
N LEU A 99 -11.15 -11.38 -0.23
CA LEU A 99 -11.93 -12.58 0.11
C LEU A 99 -13.43 -12.26 0.30
N TYR A 100 -13.74 -11.16 0.98
CA TYR A 100 -15.13 -10.71 1.15
C TYR A 100 -15.80 -10.43 -0.20
N LEU A 101 -15.11 -9.76 -1.13
CA LEU A 101 -15.62 -9.51 -2.49
C LEU A 101 -15.93 -10.81 -3.25
N THR A 102 -15.16 -11.89 -3.04
CA THR A 102 -15.45 -13.19 -3.67
C THR A 102 -16.76 -13.81 -3.17
N TYR A 103 -17.26 -13.42 -2.01
CA TYR A 103 -18.53 -13.90 -1.50
C TYR A 103 -19.75 -13.20 -2.13
N TRP A 104 -19.53 -12.05 -2.77
CA TRP A 104 -20.58 -11.19 -3.30
C TRP A 104 -20.57 -11.07 -4.83
N PHE A 105 -19.42 -11.28 -5.45
CA PHE A 105 -19.26 -11.05 -6.88
C PHE A 105 -18.79 -12.30 -7.62
N PRO A 106 -19.56 -12.76 -8.62
CA PRO A 106 -19.09 -13.75 -9.58
C PRO A 106 -17.77 -13.35 -10.24
N ALA A 107 -16.96 -14.32 -10.67
CA ALA A 107 -15.63 -14.13 -11.25
C ALA A 107 -15.59 -13.06 -12.36
N LYS A 108 -16.66 -13.02 -13.19
CA LYS A 108 -16.83 -12.04 -14.27
C LYS A 108 -16.75 -10.57 -13.77
N TYR A 109 -17.22 -10.28 -12.56
CA TYR A 109 -17.30 -8.93 -12.00
C TYR A 109 -16.24 -8.67 -10.93
N LEU A 110 -15.61 -9.71 -10.40
CA LEU A 110 -14.68 -9.63 -9.28
C LEU A 110 -13.48 -8.72 -9.59
N ALA A 111 -12.84 -8.92 -10.75
CA ALA A 111 -11.66 -8.13 -11.15
C ALA A 111 -11.94 -6.62 -11.19
N ARG A 112 -13.11 -6.23 -11.72
CA ARG A 112 -13.55 -4.82 -11.77
C ARG A 112 -13.75 -4.23 -10.36
N ASN A 113 -14.36 -4.98 -9.46
CA ASN A 113 -14.64 -4.50 -8.10
C ASN A 113 -13.37 -4.44 -7.26
N VAL A 114 -12.44 -5.38 -7.43
CA VAL A 114 -11.10 -5.31 -6.83
C VAL A 114 -10.34 -4.08 -7.35
N ALA A 115 -10.35 -3.83 -8.66
CA ALA A 115 -9.70 -2.64 -9.23
C ALA A 115 -10.31 -1.33 -8.67
N LEU A 116 -11.64 -1.27 -8.53
CA LEU A 116 -12.32 -0.13 -7.92
C LEU A 116 -11.91 0.05 -6.45
N PHE A 117 -11.81 -1.04 -5.69
CA PHE A 117 -11.31 -1.00 -4.31
C PHE A 117 -9.85 -0.49 -4.25
N MET A 118 -9.00 -0.91 -5.19
CA MET A 118 -7.60 -0.46 -5.27
C MET A 118 -7.45 1.04 -5.58
N THR A 119 -8.41 1.66 -6.27
CA THR A 119 -8.36 3.11 -6.54
C THR A 119 -8.35 3.95 -5.27
N ALA A 120 -8.87 3.40 -4.16
CA ALA A 120 -8.84 4.06 -2.85
C ALA A 120 -7.41 4.40 -2.39
N THR A 121 -6.40 3.66 -2.81
CA THR A 121 -5.00 3.95 -2.44
C THR A 121 -4.49 5.25 -3.06
N ALA A 122 -4.80 5.49 -4.33
CA ALA A 122 -4.42 6.71 -5.02
C ALA A 122 -5.28 7.91 -4.55
N VAL A 123 -6.59 7.71 -4.36
CA VAL A 123 -7.49 8.72 -3.80
C VAL A 123 -7.06 9.13 -2.39
N ALA A 124 -6.64 8.17 -1.56
CA ALA A 124 -6.09 8.47 -0.24
C ALA A 124 -4.81 9.31 -0.31
N GLY A 125 -3.94 9.09 -1.30
CA GLY A 125 -2.77 9.94 -1.53
C GLY A 125 -3.14 11.37 -1.95
N ILE A 126 -4.16 11.52 -2.79
CA ILE A 126 -4.64 12.84 -3.24
C ILE A 126 -5.25 13.64 -2.08
N ILE A 127 -6.06 13.01 -1.23
CA ILE A 127 -6.73 13.66 -0.10
C ILE A 127 -5.77 13.80 1.09
N GLY A 128 -4.91 12.82 1.32
CA GLY A 128 -4.06 12.73 2.51
C GLY A 128 -3.10 13.89 2.65
N GLY A 129 -2.44 14.30 1.56
CA GLY A 129 -1.51 15.44 1.60
C GLY A 129 -2.15 16.74 2.11
N PRO A 130 -3.21 17.25 1.44
CA PRO A 130 -3.93 18.46 1.89
C PRO A 130 -4.52 18.32 3.30
N LEU A 131 -5.13 17.17 3.60
CA LEU A 131 -5.71 16.92 4.93
C LEU A 131 -4.65 16.96 6.02
N SER A 132 -3.60 16.16 5.89
CA SER A 132 -2.49 16.11 6.85
C SER A 132 -1.81 17.49 6.97
N GLY A 133 -1.56 18.17 5.85
CA GLY A 133 -1.01 19.52 5.83
C GLY A 133 -1.87 20.54 6.57
N ALA A 134 -3.20 20.45 6.43
CA ALA A 134 -4.15 21.31 7.15
C ALA A 134 -4.18 20.98 8.66
N LEU A 135 -4.17 19.69 9.02
CA LEU A 135 -4.16 19.27 10.43
C LEU A 135 -2.89 19.72 11.18
N LEU A 136 -1.75 19.73 10.48
CA LEU A 136 -0.50 20.25 11.04
C LEU A 136 -0.56 21.76 11.41
N THR A 137 -1.50 22.52 10.85
CA THR A 137 -1.68 23.93 11.22
C THR A 137 -2.31 24.12 12.61
N PHE A 138 -2.90 23.08 13.20
CA PHE A 138 -3.46 23.11 14.56
C PHE A 138 -2.39 23.05 15.67
N HIS A 139 -1.11 23.20 15.31
CA HIS A 139 -0.02 23.22 16.27
C HIS A 139 -0.26 24.27 17.37
N GLY A 140 -0.19 23.84 18.64
CA GLY A 140 -0.45 24.67 19.82
C GLY A 140 -1.93 24.73 20.25
N PHE A 141 -2.87 24.30 19.42
CA PHE A 141 -4.30 24.27 19.79
C PHE A 141 -4.53 23.24 20.90
N LEU A 142 -5.16 23.64 22.00
CA LEU A 142 -5.35 22.86 23.23
C LEU A 142 -4.05 22.27 23.82
N GLY A 143 -2.91 22.90 23.57
CA GLY A 143 -1.60 22.46 24.06
C GLY A 143 -1.02 21.24 23.32
N LEU A 144 -1.62 20.80 22.21
CA LEU A 144 -1.16 19.68 21.42
C LEU A 144 -0.37 20.17 20.20
N ALA A 145 0.64 19.39 19.79
CA ALA A 145 1.35 19.60 18.53
C ALA A 145 0.45 19.22 17.33
N GLY A 146 0.70 19.85 16.17
CA GLY A 146 -0.09 19.58 14.96
C GLY A 146 -0.04 18.10 14.52
N TRP A 147 1.10 17.42 14.67
CA TRP A 147 1.24 16.00 14.37
C TRP A 147 0.41 15.10 15.32
N GLN A 148 0.14 15.55 16.55
CA GLN A 148 -0.75 14.84 17.47
C GLN A 148 -2.21 14.94 17.00
N TRP A 149 -2.64 16.13 16.56
CA TRP A 149 -3.95 16.33 15.94
C TRP A 149 -4.11 15.50 14.69
N LEU A 150 -3.08 15.40 13.86
CA LEU A 150 -3.09 14.60 12.64
C LEU A 150 -3.40 13.13 12.97
N PHE A 151 -2.65 12.49 13.86
CA PHE A 151 -2.90 11.09 14.22
C PHE A 151 -4.26 10.89 14.86
N LEU A 152 -4.69 11.78 15.76
CA LEU A 152 -5.98 11.69 16.41
C LEU A 152 -7.13 11.76 15.40
N LEU A 153 -7.14 12.80 14.56
CA LEU A 153 -8.27 13.08 13.68
C LEU A 153 -8.30 12.17 12.44
N GLU A 154 -7.18 11.65 11.98
CA GLU A 154 -7.17 10.67 10.89
C GLU A 154 -7.47 9.24 11.37
N GLY A 155 -7.20 8.90 12.63
CA GLY A 155 -7.54 7.59 13.19
C GLY A 155 -9.04 7.44 13.54
N ILE A 156 -9.71 8.50 14.00
CA ILE A 156 -11.13 8.48 14.39
C ILE A 156 -12.07 7.97 13.28
N PRO A 157 -11.97 8.40 12.01
CA PRO A 157 -12.83 7.89 10.94
C PRO A 157 -12.76 6.37 10.79
N SER A 158 -11.58 5.77 10.98
CA SER A 158 -11.43 4.31 10.91
C SER A 158 -12.20 3.60 12.03
N ILE A 159 -12.24 4.19 13.24
CA ILE A 159 -13.02 3.66 14.36
C ILE A 159 -14.52 3.75 14.05
N ILE A 160 -14.98 4.93 13.61
CA ILE A 160 -16.41 5.17 13.30
C ILE A 160 -16.88 4.23 12.17
N LEU A 161 -16.10 4.14 11.09
CA LEU A 161 -16.40 3.24 9.97
C LEU A 161 -16.33 1.77 10.39
N GLY A 162 -15.40 1.39 11.25
CA GLY A 162 -15.30 0.03 11.78
C GLY A 162 -16.53 -0.36 12.61
N ILE A 163 -17.02 0.57 13.44
CA ILE A 163 -18.29 0.40 14.17
C ILE A 163 -19.45 0.31 13.16
N GLY A 164 -19.47 1.16 12.12
CA GLY A 164 -20.46 1.12 11.04
C GLY A 164 -20.44 -0.24 10.32
N VAL A 165 -19.27 -0.77 9.99
CA VAL A 165 -19.11 -2.09 9.36
C VAL A 165 -19.74 -3.19 10.21
N TRP A 166 -19.58 -3.13 11.55
CA TRP A 166 -20.21 -4.09 12.46
C TRP A 166 -21.73 -4.16 12.33
N PHE A 167 -22.39 -3.02 12.11
CA PHE A 167 -23.84 -2.97 12.00
C PHE A 167 -24.38 -3.14 10.58
N LEU A 168 -23.65 -2.64 9.59
CA LEU A 168 -24.13 -2.53 8.21
C LEU A 168 -23.66 -3.66 7.30
N LEU A 169 -22.45 -4.21 7.52
CA LEU A 169 -21.90 -5.23 6.63
C LEU A 169 -22.63 -6.56 6.84
N THR A 170 -22.86 -7.28 5.75
CA THR A 170 -23.48 -8.61 5.76
C THR A 170 -22.47 -9.64 5.28
N ASP A 171 -22.28 -10.75 6.01
CA ASP A 171 -21.25 -11.73 5.68
C ASP A 171 -21.50 -12.45 4.35
N ARG A 172 -22.76 -12.80 4.06
CA ARG A 172 -23.15 -13.61 2.89
C ARG A 172 -24.42 -13.10 2.24
N PRO A 173 -24.60 -13.28 0.92
CA PRO A 173 -25.79 -12.82 0.18
C PRO A 173 -27.12 -13.32 0.77
N HIS A 174 -27.20 -14.59 1.18
CA HIS A 174 -28.44 -15.16 1.75
C HIS A 174 -28.89 -14.45 3.04
N GLN A 175 -27.97 -13.82 3.78
CA GLN A 175 -28.28 -13.04 4.99
C GLN A 175 -28.71 -11.60 4.71
N ALA A 176 -28.53 -11.11 3.47
CA ALA A 176 -28.79 -9.72 3.11
C ALA A 176 -30.30 -9.43 3.17
N LYS A 177 -30.70 -8.46 3.98
CA LYS A 177 -32.12 -8.05 4.11
C LYS A 177 -32.61 -7.16 2.95
N TRP A 178 -31.68 -6.59 2.21
CA TRP A 178 -31.93 -5.65 1.10
C TRP A 178 -32.02 -6.34 -0.28
N LEU A 179 -31.68 -7.65 -0.36
CA LEU A 179 -31.87 -8.46 -1.55
C LEU A 179 -33.22 -9.18 -1.51
N THR A 180 -33.90 -9.25 -2.66
CA THR A 180 -35.11 -10.08 -2.82
C THR A 180 -34.76 -11.56 -2.76
N ALA A 181 -35.75 -12.41 -2.57
CA ALA A 181 -35.56 -13.86 -2.57
C ALA A 181 -35.01 -14.38 -3.91
N GLU A 182 -35.47 -13.82 -5.02
CA GLU A 182 -35.03 -14.17 -6.38
C GLU A 182 -33.57 -13.78 -6.63
N GLU A 183 -33.19 -12.56 -6.22
CA GLU A 183 -31.80 -12.08 -6.33
C GLU A 183 -30.84 -12.92 -5.51
N LYS A 184 -31.22 -13.31 -4.28
CA LYS A 184 -30.43 -14.22 -3.45
C LYS A 184 -30.25 -15.57 -4.13
N GLN A 185 -31.33 -16.16 -4.62
CA GLN A 185 -31.29 -17.48 -5.27
C GLN A 185 -30.46 -17.45 -6.55
N TRP A 186 -30.58 -16.37 -7.34
CA TRP A 186 -29.75 -16.20 -8.53
C TRP A 186 -28.26 -16.09 -8.18
N LEU A 187 -27.92 -15.24 -7.19
CA LEU A 187 -26.54 -15.01 -6.80
C LEU A 187 -25.90 -16.27 -6.19
N ASP A 188 -26.59 -16.93 -5.28
CA ASP A 188 -26.12 -18.18 -4.66
C ASP A 188 -25.98 -19.29 -5.73
N GLY A 189 -26.88 -19.36 -6.70
CA GLY A 189 -26.81 -20.26 -7.83
C GLY A 189 -25.58 -20.01 -8.72
N GLN A 190 -25.27 -18.74 -9.00
CA GLN A 190 -24.09 -18.38 -9.80
C GLN A 190 -22.78 -18.69 -9.05
N LEU A 191 -22.65 -18.28 -7.79
CA LEU A 191 -21.48 -18.54 -6.97
C LEU A 191 -21.25 -20.06 -6.76
N SER A 192 -22.32 -20.82 -6.55
CA SER A 192 -22.23 -22.28 -6.40
C SER A 192 -21.80 -22.99 -7.69
N ARG A 193 -22.28 -22.55 -8.85
CA ARG A 193 -21.86 -23.08 -10.17
C ARG A 193 -20.38 -22.81 -10.42
N GLU A 194 -19.90 -21.60 -10.10
CA GLU A 194 -18.49 -21.27 -10.25
C GLU A 194 -17.62 -22.08 -9.28
N ALA A 195 -18.06 -22.28 -8.04
CA ALA A 195 -17.36 -23.10 -7.06
C ALA A 195 -17.30 -24.58 -7.48
N SER A 196 -18.38 -25.12 -8.06
CA SER A 196 -18.41 -26.52 -8.54
C SER A 196 -17.68 -26.74 -9.86
N GLY A 197 -17.49 -25.70 -10.67
CA GLY A 197 -16.72 -25.72 -11.91
C GLY A 197 -15.21 -25.60 -11.72
N LEU A 198 -14.75 -25.26 -10.52
CA LEU A 198 -13.33 -25.30 -10.20
C LEU A 198 -12.92 -26.77 -10.05
N PRO A 199 -11.86 -27.24 -10.73
CA PRO A 199 -11.35 -28.59 -10.53
C PRO A 199 -11.11 -28.79 -9.03
N ALA A 200 -11.67 -29.86 -8.47
CA ALA A 200 -11.35 -30.30 -7.11
C ALA A 200 -9.83 -30.23 -6.97
N GLU A 201 -9.36 -29.54 -5.93
CA GLU A 201 -7.96 -29.21 -5.68
C GLU A 201 -7.00 -30.29 -6.18
N THR A 202 -6.61 -30.23 -7.44
CA THR A 202 -5.40 -30.90 -7.87
C THR A 202 -4.27 -30.06 -7.31
N GLY A 203 -3.90 -30.41 -6.07
CA GLY A 203 -2.90 -29.71 -5.28
C GLY A 203 -1.59 -29.63 -6.05
N ARG A 204 -1.40 -28.55 -6.81
CA ARG A 204 -0.04 -28.08 -7.01
C ARG A 204 0.41 -27.64 -5.63
N ASN A 205 1.25 -28.52 -5.07
CA ASN A 205 1.76 -28.38 -3.71
C ASN A 205 2.28 -26.97 -3.51
N LEU A 206 1.89 -26.28 -2.43
CA LEU A 206 2.53 -25.05 -1.95
C LEU A 206 4.06 -25.16 -2.05
N ARG A 207 4.62 -26.37 -1.84
CA ARG A 207 6.03 -26.68 -2.01
C ARG A 207 6.56 -26.40 -3.43
N GLU A 208 5.77 -26.58 -4.48
CA GLU A 208 6.18 -26.27 -5.87
C GLU A 208 6.22 -24.76 -6.09
N VAL A 209 5.27 -24.02 -5.51
CA VAL A 209 5.24 -22.55 -5.54
C VAL A 209 6.51 -21.99 -4.87
N PHE A 210 6.85 -22.49 -3.68
CA PHE A 210 8.07 -22.08 -2.96
C PHE A 210 9.36 -22.46 -3.67
N ARG A 211 9.37 -23.49 -4.54
CA ARG A 211 10.51 -23.91 -5.33
C ARG A 211 10.61 -23.23 -6.70
N SER A 212 9.59 -22.53 -7.12
CA SER A 212 9.55 -21.87 -8.43
C SER A 212 10.44 -20.62 -8.45
N GLY A 213 11.55 -20.66 -9.17
CA GLY A 213 12.40 -19.48 -9.38
C GLY A 213 11.65 -18.31 -9.99
N ARG A 214 10.63 -18.56 -10.83
CA ARG A 214 9.79 -17.53 -11.43
C ARG A 214 8.95 -16.81 -10.37
N VAL A 215 8.41 -17.50 -9.37
CA VAL A 215 7.67 -16.89 -8.26
C VAL A 215 8.59 -15.99 -7.44
N TRP A 216 9.81 -16.44 -7.17
CA TRP A 216 10.80 -15.62 -6.47
C TRP A 216 11.23 -14.39 -7.29
N THR A 217 11.28 -14.49 -8.62
CA THR A 217 11.49 -13.31 -9.47
C THR A 217 10.35 -12.30 -9.32
N PHE A 218 9.08 -12.75 -9.32
CA PHE A 218 7.95 -11.86 -9.05
C PHE A 218 7.99 -11.27 -7.63
N CYS A 219 8.43 -12.03 -6.62
CA CYS A 219 8.65 -11.51 -5.28
C CYS A 219 9.67 -10.36 -5.28
N ALA A 220 10.81 -10.53 -5.96
CA ALA A 220 11.84 -9.50 -6.06
C ALA A 220 11.36 -8.26 -6.82
N VAL A 221 10.61 -8.43 -7.90
CA VAL A 221 10.02 -7.31 -8.66
C VAL A 221 9.02 -6.54 -7.80
N TYR A 222 8.12 -7.23 -7.11
CA TYR A 222 7.13 -6.58 -6.26
C TYR A 222 7.76 -5.90 -5.04
N PHE A 223 8.81 -6.52 -4.48
CA PHE A 223 9.62 -5.90 -3.43
C PHE A 223 10.22 -4.56 -3.89
N ALA A 224 10.87 -4.53 -5.06
CA ALA A 224 11.44 -3.30 -5.61
C ALA A 224 10.37 -2.22 -5.85
N LEU A 225 9.19 -2.61 -6.36
CA LEU A 225 8.07 -1.73 -6.58
C LEU A 225 7.57 -1.12 -5.26
N VAL A 226 7.41 -1.93 -4.22
CA VAL A 226 6.95 -1.50 -2.90
C VAL A 226 7.99 -0.62 -2.19
N VAL A 227 9.30 -0.90 -2.36
CA VAL A 227 10.38 0.00 -1.92
C VAL A 227 10.17 1.40 -2.48
N GLY A 228 9.99 1.54 -3.80
CA GLY A 228 9.76 2.83 -4.45
C GLY A 228 8.47 3.52 -3.98
N LEU A 229 7.39 2.76 -3.84
CA LEU A 229 6.10 3.27 -3.39
C LEU A 229 6.20 3.94 -2.01
N TYR A 230 6.81 3.26 -1.04
CA TYR A 230 6.94 3.82 0.32
C TYR A 230 8.10 4.79 0.47
N ALA A 231 9.11 4.77 -0.42
CA ALA A 231 10.09 5.83 -0.53
C ALA A 231 9.41 7.17 -0.81
N ILE A 232 8.58 7.25 -1.86
CA ILE A 232 7.83 8.48 -2.16
C ILE A 232 6.85 8.79 -1.03
N SER A 233 6.02 7.85 -0.63
CA SER A 233 4.91 8.11 0.29
C SER A 233 5.35 8.63 1.66
N LEU A 234 6.53 8.26 2.13
CA LEU A 234 7.01 8.60 3.48
C LEU A 234 8.07 9.71 3.49
N TRP A 235 8.88 9.82 2.44
CA TRP A 235 10.00 10.76 2.43
C TRP A 235 9.74 12.03 1.61
N MET A 236 8.82 12.00 0.64
CA MET A 236 8.52 13.17 -0.19
C MET A 236 8.23 14.44 0.62
N PRO A 237 7.40 14.44 1.70
CA PRO A 237 7.15 15.65 2.46
C PRO A 237 8.44 16.23 3.10
N LEU A 238 9.31 15.36 3.63
CA LEU A 238 10.57 15.76 4.25
C LEU A 238 11.58 16.28 3.22
N ILE A 239 11.64 15.65 2.03
CA ILE A 239 12.50 16.09 0.92
C ILE A 239 12.04 17.49 0.44
N LEU A 240 10.74 17.69 0.21
CA LEU A 240 10.21 19.00 -0.17
C LEU A 240 10.48 20.07 0.92
N ARG A 241 10.41 19.67 2.19
CA ARG A 241 10.77 20.57 3.31
C ARG A 241 12.24 20.96 3.30
N SER A 242 13.16 20.03 2.98
CA SER A 242 14.60 20.35 2.94
C SER A 242 14.98 21.30 1.81
N LEU A 243 14.21 21.31 0.72
CA LEU A 243 14.42 22.17 -0.44
C LEU A 243 13.68 23.53 -0.36
N SER A 244 12.86 23.76 0.69
CA SER A 244 12.00 24.93 0.72
C SER A 244 11.61 25.36 2.14
N THR A 245 11.19 26.62 2.24
CA THR A 245 10.54 27.18 3.43
C THR A 245 9.01 27.16 3.37
N MET A 246 8.44 26.28 2.52
CA MET A 246 6.99 26.16 2.34
C MET A 246 6.30 25.78 3.65
N SER A 247 5.08 26.26 3.86
CA SER A 247 4.26 25.85 4.99
C SER A 247 3.88 24.36 4.89
N ASN A 248 3.52 23.73 6.01
CA ASN A 248 3.07 22.33 6.03
C ASN A 248 1.87 22.10 5.09
N LEU A 249 0.93 23.05 5.08
CA LEU A 249 -0.22 23.01 4.17
C LEU A 249 0.22 23.05 2.69
N ALA A 250 1.16 23.94 2.35
CA ALA A 250 1.67 24.04 0.98
C ALA A 250 2.38 22.74 0.55
N ILE A 251 3.20 22.14 1.42
CA ILE A 251 3.83 20.83 1.17
C ILE A 251 2.74 19.78 0.96
N GLY A 252 1.71 19.73 1.81
CA GLY A 252 0.59 18.81 1.65
C GLY A 252 -0.13 18.95 0.31
N LEU A 253 -0.41 20.20 -0.13
CA LEU A 253 -1.06 20.48 -1.41
C LEU A 253 -0.22 20.06 -2.60
N VAL A 254 1.07 20.40 -2.62
CA VAL A 254 1.96 20.04 -3.74
C VAL A 254 2.23 18.55 -3.82
N SER A 255 2.25 17.86 -2.67
CA SER A 255 2.38 16.40 -2.58
C SER A 255 1.22 15.64 -3.25
N THR A 256 0.12 16.31 -3.57
CA THR A 256 -1.01 15.74 -4.31
C THR A 256 -0.66 15.46 -5.78
N LEU A 257 0.22 16.26 -6.38
CA LEU A 257 0.52 16.22 -7.81
C LEU A 257 1.07 14.86 -8.28
N PRO A 258 2.05 14.23 -7.60
CA PRO A 258 2.50 12.89 -7.93
C PRO A 258 1.39 11.82 -7.87
N TYR A 259 0.51 11.88 -6.87
CA TYR A 259 -0.60 10.92 -6.76
C TYR A 259 -1.67 11.14 -7.83
N PHE A 260 -1.91 12.39 -8.21
CA PHE A 260 -2.82 12.70 -9.31
C PHE A 260 -2.29 12.15 -10.64
N ALA A 261 -1.00 12.36 -10.94
CA ALA A 261 -0.34 11.77 -12.09
C ALA A 261 -0.38 10.23 -12.05
N ALA A 262 -0.18 9.63 -10.88
CA ALA A 262 -0.29 8.20 -10.65
C ALA A 262 -1.69 7.66 -10.98
N CYS A 263 -2.77 8.33 -10.55
CA CYS A 263 -4.15 7.96 -10.87
C CYS A 263 -4.39 7.90 -12.38
N ILE A 264 -3.95 8.92 -13.11
CA ILE A 264 -4.07 8.97 -14.57
C ILE A 264 -3.29 7.81 -15.20
N ALA A 265 -2.05 7.61 -14.76
CA ALA A 265 -1.17 6.57 -15.27
C ALA A 265 -1.74 5.16 -15.05
N MET A 266 -2.27 4.86 -13.86
CA MET A 266 -2.92 3.58 -13.56
C MET A 266 -4.01 3.23 -14.57
N VAL A 267 -4.85 4.22 -14.93
CA VAL A 267 -5.95 4.01 -15.88
C VAL A 267 -5.44 3.87 -17.31
N LEU A 268 -4.54 4.75 -17.74
CA LEU A 268 -4.06 4.77 -19.13
C LEU A 268 -3.17 3.56 -19.44
N ILE A 269 -2.18 3.30 -18.58
CA ILE A 269 -1.25 2.17 -18.75
C ILE A 269 -2.01 0.84 -18.61
N GLY A 270 -2.91 0.72 -17.62
CA GLY A 270 -3.72 -0.47 -17.45
C GLY A 270 -4.59 -0.77 -18.67
N ARG A 271 -5.33 0.23 -19.19
CA ARG A 271 -6.14 0.07 -20.40
C ARG A 271 -5.32 -0.27 -21.65
N HIS A 272 -4.15 0.35 -21.80
CA HIS A 272 -3.28 0.06 -22.94
C HIS A 272 -2.72 -1.36 -22.86
N SER A 273 -2.24 -1.77 -21.68
CA SER A 273 -1.77 -3.12 -21.42
C SER A 273 -2.85 -4.20 -21.64
N ASP A 274 -4.10 -3.92 -21.25
CA ASP A 274 -5.21 -4.86 -21.48
C ASP A 274 -5.58 -4.97 -22.97
N ARG A 275 -5.51 -3.88 -23.73
CA ARG A 275 -5.80 -3.87 -25.18
C ARG A 275 -4.71 -4.54 -26.02
N SER A 276 -3.44 -4.31 -25.66
CA SER A 276 -2.30 -4.88 -26.40
C SER A 276 -2.00 -6.34 -26.00
N GLY A 277 -2.41 -6.75 -24.80
CA GLY A 277 -2.00 -8.04 -24.20
C GLY A 277 -0.56 -8.07 -23.69
N GLU A 278 0.23 -7.00 -23.93
CA GLU A 278 1.66 -6.87 -23.62
C GLU A 278 1.90 -6.45 -22.17
N ARG A 279 1.65 -7.36 -21.22
CA ARG A 279 1.71 -7.06 -19.78
C ARG A 279 3.13 -6.89 -19.25
N ARG A 280 4.06 -7.74 -19.74
CA ARG A 280 5.47 -7.74 -19.34
C ARG A 280 6.16 -6.42 -19.66
N GLU A 281 6.01 -5.96 -20.90
CA GLU A 281 6.67 -4.75 -21.38
C GLU A 281 6.15 -3.50 -20.68
N HIS A 282 4.83 -3.42 -20.47
CA HIS A 282 4.23 -2.32 -19.71
C HIS A 282 4.74 -2.27 -18.27
N ALA A 283 4.83 -3.42 -17.59
CA ALA A 283 5.36 -3.47 -16.23
C ALA A 283 6.85 -3.10 -16.17
N ALA A 284 7.66 -3.60 -17.11
CA ALA A 284 9.09 -3.30 -17.17
C ALA A 284 9.36 -1.83 -17.50
N LEU A 285 8.68 -1.26 -18.49
CA LEU A 285 8.82 0.14 -18.87
C LEU A 285 8.34 1.08 -17.77
N ALA A 286 7.24 0.75 -17.10
CA ALA A 286 6.74 1.53 -15.98
C ALA A 286 7.76 1.53 -14.82
N LEU A 287 8.35 0.38 -14.46
CA LEU A 287 9.40 0.31 -13.45
C LEU A 287 10.66 1.08 -13.86
N LEU A 288 11.03 1.07 -15.13
CA LEU A 288 12.16 1.85 -15.64
C LEU A 288 11.87 3.36 -15.56
N THR A 289 10.64 3.78 -15.87
CA THR A 289 10.17 5.17 -15.70
C THR A 289 10.24 5.57 -14.22
N ALA A 290 9.83 4.68 -13.30
CA ALA A 290 9.96 4.91 -11.87
C ALA A 290 11.42 5.08 -11.43
N ALA A 291 12.31 4.21 -11.92
CA ALA A 291 13.74 4.29 -11.65
C ALA A 291 14.34 5.61 -12.16
N ALA A 292 13.97 6.03 -13.36
CA ALA A 292 14.42 7.30 -13.92
C ALA A 292 13.95 8.51 -13.09
N GLY A 293 12.67 8.52 -12.66
CA GLY A 293 12.15 9.58 -11.80
C GLY A 293 12.89 9.67 -10.47
N MET A 294 13.14 8.52 -9.81
CA MET A 294 13.90 8.46 -8.55
C MET A 294 15.38 8.85 -8.73
N ALA A 295 16.00 8.46 -9.86
CA ALA A 295 17.37 8.84 -10.15
C ALA A 295 17.50 10.35 -10.42
N LEU A 296 16.56 10.94 -11.16
CA LEU A 296 16.53 12.38 -11.43
C LEU A 296 16.29 13.19 -10.16
N SER A 297 15.47 12.69 -9.22
CA SER A 297 15.24 13.30 -7.91
C SER A 297 16.55 13.48 -7.12
N ALA A 298 17.49 12.53 -7.21
CA ALA A 298 18.79 12.63 -6.54
C ALA A 298 19.68 13.82 -7.01
N PHE A 299 19.36 14.41 -8.15
CA PHE A 299 20.11 15.55 -8.72
C PHE A 299 19.28 16.84 -8.75
N SER A 300 18.11 16.83 -8.10
CA SER A 300 17.19 17.97 -8.09
C SER A 300 17.38 18.81 -6.83
N ASP A 301 17.68 20.09 -7.04
CA ASP A 301 17.87 21.09 -5.98
C ASP A 301 16.71 22.12 -5.88
N ARG A 302 15.67 21.95 -6.73
CA ARG A 302 14.54 22.90 -6.84
C ARG A 302 13.21 22.19 -6.70
N VAL A 303 12.32 22.74 -5.88
CA VAL A 303 10.99 22.18 -5.62
C VAL A 303 10.20 21.83 -6.89
N PRO A 304 10.08 22.68 -7.93
CA PRO A 304 9.34 22.33 -9.14
C PRO A 304 9.93 21.12 -9.89
N ALA A 305 11.27 21.06 -9.96
CA ALA A 305 11.98 19.93 -10.59
C ALA A 305 11.78 18.64 -9.79
N GLU A 306 11.90 18.73 -8.47
CA GLU A 306 11.69 17.61 -7.55
C GLU A 306 10.27 17.03 -7.63
N ILE A 307 9.26 17.90 -7.68
CA ILE A 307 7.87 17.49 -7.88
C ILE A 307 7.70 16.76 -9.22
N LEU A 308 8.31 17.27 -10.29
CA LEU A 308 8.28 16.62 -11.60
C LEU A 308 8.94 15.24 -11.55
N CYS A 309 10.08 15.11 -10.87
CA CYS A 309 10.76 13.82 -10.65
C CYS A 309 9.87 12.84 -9.90
N PHE A 310 9.22 13.29 -8.83
CA PHE A 310 8.26 12.46 -8.10
C PHE A 310 7.00 12.12 -8.92
N MET A 311 6.54 13.02 -9.79
CA MET A 311 5.44 12.70 -10.72
C MET A 311 5.85 11.59 -11.70
N ILE A 312 7.04 11.66 -12.28
CA ILE A 312 7.59 10.63 -13.19
C ILE A 312 7.71 9.30 -12.41
N ALA A 313 8.28 9.33 -11.22
CA ALA A 313 8.44 8.15 -10.38
C ALA A 313 7.08 7.54 -10.02
N ALA A 314 6.09 8.36 -9.63
CA ALA A 314 4.75 7.91 -9.28
C ALA A 314 4.00 7.31 -10.48
N VAL A 315 4.09 7.94 -11.67
CA VAL A 315 3.56 7.39 -12.93
C VAL A 315 4.09 5.97 -13.15
N GLY A 316 5.39 5.77 -12.96
CA GLY A 316 6.01 4.46 -13.12
C GLY A 316 5.55 3.45 -12.06
N ILE A 317 5.62 3.80 -10.78
CA ILE A 317 5.30 2.90 -9.67
C ILE A 317 3.84 2.44 -9.71
N TRP A 318 2.91 3.40 -9.73
CA TRP A 318 1.48 3.05 -9.73
C TRP A 318 1.02 2.49 -11.08
N GLY A 319 1.59 2.96 -12.18
CA GLY A 319 1.33 2.43 -13.52
C GLY A 319 1.78 0.99 -13.71
N ALA A 320 2.82 0.54 -12.99
CA ALA A 320 3.29 -0.84 -13.02
C ALA A 320 2.35 -1.82 -12.31
N LEU A 321 1.57 -1.38 -11.30
CA LEU A 321 0.78 -2.26 -10.44
C LEU A 321 -0.21 -3.15 -11.21
N GLY A 322 -1.00 -2.55 -12.11
CA GLY A 322 -1.99 -3.29 -12.90
C GLY A 322 -1.34 -4.35 -13.80
N PRO A 323 -0.45 -3.97 -14.73
CA PRO A 323 0.28 -4.90 -15.57
C PRO A 323 1.07 -5.95 -14.79
N PHE A 324 1.72 -5.59 -13.68
CA PHE A 324 2.44 -6.54 -12.83
C PHE A 324 1.54 -7.64 -12.26
N TRP A 325 0.42 -7.28 -11.64
CA TRP A 325 -0.49 -8.27 -11.07
C TRP A 325 -1.15 -9.13 -12.14
N ALA A 326 -1.53 -8.51 -13.27
CA ALA A 326 -2.08 -9.26 -14.40
C ALA A 326 -1.04 -10.22 -15.01
N PHE A 327 0.23 -9.82 -15.08
CA PHE A 327 1.33 -10.65 -15.59
C PHE A 327 1.64 -11.80 -14.63
N SER A 328 1.82 -11.52 -13.34
CA SER A 328 2.12 -12.56 -12.34
C SER A 328 0.99 -13.58 -12.22
N SER A 329 -0.27 -13.14 -12.23
CA SER A 329 -1.45 -14.02 -12.15
C SER A 329 -1.57 -14.94 -13.35
N SER A 330 -1.09 -14.56 -14.53
CA SER A 330 -1.14 -15.42 -15.73
C SER A 330 -0.28 -16.68 -15.61
N PHE A 331 0.71 -16.69 -14.72
CA PHE A 331 1.57 -17.87 -14.45
C PHE A 331 1.11 -18.69 -13.25
N LEU A 332 0.21 -18.15 -12.45
CA LEU A 332 -0.28 -18.77 -11.22
C LEU A 332 -1.68 -19.34 -11.48
N THR A 333 -1.78 -20.66 -11.64
CA THR A 333 -3.04 -21.33 -11.93
C THR A 333 -3.38 -22.38 -10.86
N GLY A 334 -4.67 -22.66 -10.68
CA GLY A 334 -5.15 -23.67 -9.72
C GLY A 334 -4.93 -23.31 -8.26
N ALA A 335 -4.91 -24.29 -7.36
CA ALA A 335 -4.77 -24.09 -5.91
C ALA A 335 -3.46 -23.41 -5.50
N GLY A 336 -2.38 -23.55 -6.29
CA GLY A 336 -1.12 -22.87 -6.09
C GLY A 336 -1.16 -21.36 -6.38
N ALA A 337 -2.17 -20.89 -7.11
CA ALA A 337 -2.29 -19.44 -7.45
C ALA A 337 -2.46 -18.58 -6.21
N ALA A 338 -3.38 -18.95 -5.32
CA ALA A 338 -3.62 -18.19 -4.08
C ALA A 338 -2.36 -18.13 -3.19
N GLY A 339 -1.66 -19.26 -3.04
CA GLY A 339 -0.40 -19.31 -2.31
C GLY A 339 0.73 -18.50 -2.95
N GLY A 340 0.82 -18.52 -4.28
CA GLY A 340 1.80 -17.73 -5.04
C GLY A 340 1.55 -16.22 -4.93
N ILE A 341 0.30 -15.80 -5.08
CA ILE A 341 -0.10 -14.39 -4.91
C ILE A 341 0.17 -13.93 -3.48
N ALA A 342 -0.19 -14.74 -2.49
CA ALA A 342 0.08 -14.42 -1.08
C ALA A 342 1.59 -14.28 -0.80
N LEU A 343 2.42 -15.21 -1.31
CA LEU A 343 3.87 -15.13 -1.15
C LEU A 343 4.45 -13.86 -1.79
N ILE A 344 4.04 -13.55 -3.03
CA ILE A 344 4.50 -12.34 -3.73
C ILE A 344 4.10 -11.10 -2.94
N ASN A 345 2.85 -11.02 -2.47
CA ASN A 345 2.37 -9.90 -1.68
C ASN A 345 3.14 -9.74 -0.36
N SER A 346 3.28 -10.82 0.39
CA SER A 346 3.96 -10.79 1.70
C SER A 346 5.44 -10.43 1.57
N MET A 347 6.14 -11.04 0.61
CA MET A 347 7.56 -10.71 0.34
C MET A 347 7.72 -9.28 -0.17
N GLY A 348 6.79 -8.82 -1.03
CA GLY A 348 6.79 -7.44 -1.51
C GLY A 348 6.60 -6.43 -0.39
N ASN A 349 5.69 -6.70 0.56
CA ASN A 349 5.43 -5.81 1.70
C ASN A 349 6.68 -5.57 2.58
N LEU A 350 7.66 -6.48 2.59
CA LEU A 350 8.96 -6.24 3.24
C LEU A 350 9.74 -5.08 2.59
N GLY A 351 9.46 -4.74 1.33
CA GLY A 351 9.97 -3.54 0.69
C GLY A 351 9.54 -2.25 1.41
N GLY A 352 8.35 -2.27 2.02
CA GLY A 352 7.85 -1.16 2.85
C GLY A 352 8.64 -0.96 4.14
N PHE A 353 9.31 -2.00 4.66
CA PHE A 353 10.30 -1.86 5.72
C PHE A 353 11.65 -1.38 5.18
N THR A 354 12.13 -2.04 4.13
CA THR A 354 13.48 -1.83 3.62
C THR A 354 13.66 -0.44 3.01
N GLY A 355 12.72 0.02 2.18
CA GLY A 355 12.82 1.32 1.50
C GLY A 355 13.00 2.50 2.46
N PRO A 356 12.05 2.75 3.36
CA PRO A 356 12.16 3.85 4.31
C PRO A 356 13.38 3.73 5.24
N SER A 357 13.73 2.52 5.67
CA SER A 357 14.89 2.28 6.53
C SER A 357 16.19 2.60 5.83
N LEU A 358 16.37 2.18 4.57
CA LEU A 358 17.55 2.47 3.77
C LEU A 358 17.74 3.97 3.57
N ILE A 359 16.69 4.69 3.20
CA ILE A 359 16.76 6.14 3.01
C ILE A 359 17.15 6.83 4.32
N GLY A 360 16.55 6.43 5.45
CA GLY A 360 16.85 7.01 6.75
C GLY A 360 18.29 6.77 7.20
N ILE A 361 18.80 5.55 7.03
CA ILE A 361 20.18 5.18 7.35
C ILE A 361 21.15 5.96 6.47
N LEU A 362 20.93 5.98 5.16
CA LEU A 362 21.81 6.70 4.23
C LEU A 362 21.80 8.19 4.53
N LYS A 363 20.63 8.80 4.78
CA LYS A 363 20.53 10.21 5.17
C LYS A 363 21.35 10.56 6.40
N ASP A 364 21.32 9.72 7.43
CA ASP A 364 22.09 9.99 8.66
C ASP A 364 23.60 9.85 8.43
N HIS A 365 24.04 9.01 7.45
CA HIS A 365 25.44 8.83 7.11
C HIS A 365 25.97 9.86 6.11
N THR A 366 25.19 10.25 5.10
CA THR A 366 25.63 11.17 4.03
C THR A 366 25.25 12.63 4.29
N GLY A 367 24.21 12.86 5.12
CA GLY A 367 23.66 14.17 5.42
C GLY A 367 22.56 14.61 4.44
N ASP A 368 22.34 13.87 3.36
CA ASP A 368 21.39 14.19 2.28
C ASP A 368 20.44 13.02 1.94
N TYR A 369 19.48 13.27 1.04
CA TYR A 369 18.55 12.24 0.55
C TYR A 369 18.99 11.59 -0.77
N GLU A 370 19.99 12.14 -1.46
CA GLU A 370 20.42 11.77 -2.81
C GLU A 370 20.82 10.30 -2.87
N SER A 371 21.68 9.86 -1.95
CA SER A 371 22.12 8.47 -1.86
C SER A 371 20.97 7.49 -1.69
N GLY A 372 19.98 7.86 -0.87
CA GLY A 372 18.77 7.08 -0.65
C GLY A 372 17.92 6.95 -1.92
N MET A 373 17.72 8.05 -2.65
CA MET A 373 16.96 8.06 -3.90
C MET A 373 17.66 7.23 -4.98
N LEU A 374 18.98 7.31 -5.09
CA LEU A 374 19.77 6.50 -6.04
C LEU A 374 19.67 5.01 -5.75
N VAL A 375 19.74 4.60 -4.49
CA VAL A 375 19.58 3.18 -4.11
C VAL A 375 18.18 2.67 -4.49
N VAL A 376 17.15 3.47 -4.24
CA VAL A 376 15.77 3.12 -4.65
C VAL A 376 15.67 3.04 -6.18
N ALA A 377 16.28 3.97 -6.91
CA ALA A 377 16.32 3.95 -8.37
C ALA A 377 16.98 2.68 -8.91
N VAL A 378 18.11 2.26 -8.32
CA VAL A 378 18.81 1.01 -8.70
C VAL A 378 17.93 -0.20 -8.45
N LEU A 379 17.25 -0.28 -7.29
CA LEU A 379 16.34 -1.39 -6.99
C LEU A 379 15.18 -1.46 -7.99
N LEU A 380 14.59 -0.32 -8.36
CA LEU A 380 13.53 -0.24 -9.38
C LEU A 380 14.04 -0.66 -10.76
N ALA A 381 15.26 -0.24 -11.14
CA ALA A 381 15.90 -0.64 -12.39
C ALA A 381 16.18 -2.16 -12.44
N ILE A 382 16.63 -2.75 -11.32
CA ILE A 382 16.77 -4.20 -11.19
C ILE A 382 15.39 -4.86 -11.35
N GLY A 383 14.34 -4.34 -10.71
CA GLY A 383 12.97 -4.81 -10.87
C GLY A 383 12.51 -4.77 -12.33
N ALA A 384 12.81 -3.70 -13.06
CA ALA A 384 12.51 -3.57 -14.49
C ALA A 384 13.25 -4.65 -15.32
N ALA A 385 14.55 -4.82 -15.09
CA ALA A 385 15.37 -5.82 -15.78
C ALA A 385 14.90 -7.26 -15.50
N LEU A 386 14.57 -7.56 -14.23
CA LEU A 386 14.01 -8.85 -13.85
C LEU A 386 12.66 -9.09 -14.55
N THR A 387 11.79 -8.09 -14.60
CA THR A 387 10.49 -8.19 -15.30
C THR A 387 10.69 -8.49 -16.79
N ALA A 388 11.60 -7.76 -17.45
CA ALA A 388 11.91 -7.96 -18.88
C ALA A 388 12.52 -9.35 -19.15
N SER A 389 13.26 -9.92 -18.20
CA SER A 389 13.90 -11.24 -18.34
C SER A 389 12.93 -12.42 -18.26
N ILE A 390 11.71 -12.22 -17.71
CA ILE A 390 10.71 -13.29 -17.60
C ILE A 390 10.22 -13.67 -19.00
N ARG A 391 10.49 -14.89 -19.42
CA ARG A 391 10.00 -15.39 -20.72
C ARG A 391 8.49 -15.58 -20.67
N THR A 392 7.78 -14.93 -21.61
CA THR A 392 6.38 -15.22 -21.94
C THR A 392 6.35 -16.50 -22.77
N ARG A 393 5.47 -17.44 -22.41
CA ARG A 393 5.21 -18.62 -23.26
C ARG A 393 4.25 -18.26 -24.37
#